data_9465038f560f749812086959fb310516
#
_entry.id   9465038f560f749812086959fb310516
#
_cell.length_a   1.000
_cell.length_b   1.000
_cell.length_c   1.000
_cell.angle_alpha   90.00
_cell.angle_beta   90.00
_cell.angle_gamma   90.00
#
_symmetry.space_group_name_H-M   'P 1'
#
loop_
_entity.id
_entity.type
_entity.pdbx_description
1 polymer ?
#
loop_
_entity_poly.entity_id
_entity_poly.type
_entity_poly.pdbx_seq_one_letter_code
_entity_poly.pdbx_strand_id
1 'polypeptide(L)'
;LLPDVEFDYILREGIPEDEINHYSKEYNPMLIVMGTRGKSQKELDLIGSVTAEVLDSTKFPVFAVPESVPFTMIDEVNNIAFFTNFDQQDLIAIDTFMRLFGSYDFKVNFVHMNTKRDAWNEIKLAGMKEYFDKHYPGREVAYMMLNGDDFLNSVEKFIRDEKIDILTMTTRKRNIFARLFNPSIAHKMLFHADTPLLVIP
;
A
#
# COMPACT_ATOMS: atom_id res chain seq x y z
N LEU A 1 -4.59 -24.91 4.80
CA LEU A 1 -3.37 -25.05 5.62
C LEU A 1 -2.20 -25.24 4.67
N LEU A 2 -1.21 -24.38 4.76
CA LEU A 2 0.05 -24.52 4.04
C LEU A 2 0.86 -25.60 4.78
N PRO A 3 1.12 -26.77 4.17
CA PRO A 3 1.63 -27.94 4.90
C PRO A 3 3.07 -27.78 5.41
N ASP A 4 3.82 -26.78 4.95
CA ASP A 4 5.26 -26.62 5.24
C ASP A 4 5.60 -25.28 5.91
N VAL A 5 4.62 -24.57 6.47
CA VAL A 5 4.85 -23.30 7.17
C VAL A 5 4.69 -23.51 8.68
N GLU A 6 5.76 -23.31 9.43
CA GLU A 6 5.71 -23.23 10.89
C GLU A 6 4.97 -21.96 11.33
N PHE A 7 4.06 -22.09 12.28
CA PHE A 7 3.32 -20.96 12.83
C PHE A 7 3.02 -21.16 14.31
N ASP A 8 2.96 -20.04 15.02
CA ASP A 8 2.59 -19.97 16.42
C ASP A 8 1.27 -19.21 16.62
N TYR A 9 0.59 -19.50 17.73
CA TYR A 9 -0.61 -18.77 18.15
C TYR A 9 -0.30 -17.92 19.36
N ILE A 10 -0.75 -16.67 19.32
CA ILE A 10 -0.68 -15.76 20.47
C ILE A 10 -2.06 -15.20 20.72
N LEU A 11 -2.56 -15.42 21.92
CA LEU A 11 -3.80 -14.83 22.40
C LEU A 11 -3.46 -13.71 23.38
N ARG A 12 -4.00 -12.53 23.13
CA ARG A 12 -3.86 -11.36 23.98
C ARG A 12 -5.23 -10.78 24.32
N GLU A 13 -5.35 -10.17 25.48
CA GLU A 13 -6.55 -9.51 25.96
C GLU A 13 -6.29 -8.01 26.04
N GLY A 14 -7.16 -7.20 25.43
CA GLY A 14 -7.00 -5.75 25.37
C GLY A 14 -7.69 -5.12 24.16
N ILE A 15 -7.31 -3.89 23.85
CA ILE A 15 -7.72 -3.18 22.65
C ILE A 15 -6.92 -3.74 21.46
N PRO A 16 -7.58 -4.29 20.42
CA PRO A 16 -6.90 -5.06 19.38
C PRO A 16 -5.73 -4.32 18.69
N GLU A 17 -5.92 -3.06 18.31
CA GLU A 17 -4.90 -2.23 17.65
C GLU A 17 -3.70 -1.96 18.56
N ASP A 18 -3.93 -1.75 19.85
CA ASP A 18 -2.87 -1.53 20.83
C ASP A 18 -2.05 -2.81 21.04
N GLU A 19 -2.73 -3.96 21.17
CA GLU A 19 -2.07 -5.25 21.35
C GLU A 19 -1.29 -5.69 20.12
N ILE A 20 -1.80 -5.44 18.91
CA ILE A 20 -1.07 -5.67 17.65
C ILE A 20 0.20 -4.82 17.62
N ASN A 21 0.09 -3.53 17.90
CA ASN A 21 1.23 -2.63 17.93
C ASN A 21 2.25 -2.96 19.02
N HIS A 22 1.78 -3.37 20.20
CA HIS A 22 2.66 -3.78 21.30
C HIS A 22 3.43 -5.05 20.94
N TYR A 23 2.72 -6.09 20.49
CA TYR A 23 3.34 -7.34 20.09
C TYR A 23 4.29 -7.17 18.91
N SER A 24 3.95 -6.34 17.95
CA SER A 24 4.83 -6.04 16.80
C SER A 24 6.17 -5.42 17.22
N LYS A 25 6.17 -4.59 18.26
CA LYS A 25 7.42 -4.03 18.82
C LYS A 25 8.29 -5.08 19.52
N GLU A 26 7.66 -6.06 20.15
CA GLU A 26 8.36 -7.18 20.80
C GLU A 26 8.91 -8.17 19.77
N TYR A 27 8.07 -8.54 18.80
CA TYR A 27 8.37 -9.57 17.80
C TYR A 27 9.26 -9.06 16.65
N ASN A 28 9.17 -7.75 16.32
CA ASN A 28 9.87 -7.09 15.22
C ASN A 28 9.60 -7.76 13.85
N PRO A 29 8.34 -7.84 13.40
CA PRO A 29 7.98 -8.54 12.16
C PRO A 29 8.53 -7.80 10.92
N MET A 30 8.79 -8.55 9.86
CA MET A 30 9.06 -7.97 8.55
C MET A 30 7.82 -7.34 7.91
N LEU A 31 6.65 -7.93 8.17
CA LEU A 31 5.37 -7.54 7.60
C LEU A 31 4.24 -7.93 8.56
N ILE A 32 3.27 -7.04 8.74
CA ILE A 32 1.99 -7.33 9.38
C ILE A 32 0.97 -7.57 8.27
N VAL A 33 0.27 -8.70 8.30
CA VAL A 33 -0.83 -8.99 7.35
C VAL A 33 -2.15 -8.92 8.06
N MET A 34 -3.10 -8.15 7.54
CA MET A 34 -4.42 -7.96 8.14
C MET A 34 -5.51 -8.03 7.07
N GLY A 35 -6.69 -8.52 7.47
CA GLY A 35 -7.89 -8.33 6.66
C GLY A 35 -8.35 -6.86 6.70
N THR A 36 -8.96 -6.35 5.62
CA THR A 36 -9.47 -4.98 5.60
C THR A 36 -10.73 -4.81 6.45
N ARG A 37 -11.50 -5.87 6.70
CA ARG A 37 -12.77 -5.85 7.44
C ARG A 37 -12.86 -6.94 8.49
N GLY A 38 -13.55 -6.64 9.60
CA GLY A 38 -13.99 -7.63 10.58
C GLY A 38 -15.45 -8.04 10.34
N LYS A 39 -15.88 -9.19 10.89
CA LYS A 39 -17.22 -9.78 10.72
C LYS A 39 -18.41 -8.91 11.20
N SER A 40 -18.18 -7.80 11.89
CA SER A 40 -19.21 -6.99 12.56
C SER A 40 -19.47 -5.62 11.93
N GLN A 41 -18.83 -5.27 10.82
CA GLN A 41 -18.94 -3.91 10.30
C GLN A 41 -19.97 -3.77 9.19
N LYS A 42 -20.64 -2.61 9.19
CA LYS A 42 -21.62 -2.21 8.20
C LYS A 42 -20.96 -2.12 6.82
N GLU A 43 -21.70 -2.46 5.78
CA GLU A 43 -21.28 -2.54 4.36
C GLU A 43 -20.58 -1.30 3.78
N LEU A 44 -20.43 -0.23 4.55
CA LEU A 44 -19.99 1.10 4.10
C LEU A 44 -18.51 1.42 4.39
N ASP A 45 -17.85 0.68 5.29
CA ASP A 45 -16.44 0.94 5.65
C ASP A 45 -15.50 0.03 4.85
N LEU A 46 -14.64 0.62 4.05
CA LEU A 46 -13.67 -0.10 3.20
C LEU A 46 -12.57 -0.77 4.04
N ILE A 47 -12.19 -0.13 5.14
CA ILE A 47 -11.19 -0.65 6.10
C ILE A 47 -11.80 -0.57 7.49
N GLY A 48 -11.70 -1.66 8.25
CA GLY A 48 -12.12 -1.70 9.64
C GLY A 48 -11.31 -0.76 10.52
N SER A 49 -11.93 -0.28 11.61
CA SER A 49 -11.29 0.64 12.55
C SER A 49 -9.94 0.11 13.08
N VAL A 50 -9.86 -1.17 13.42
CA VAL A 50 -8.62 -1.80 13.90
C VAL A 50 -7.52 -1.73 12.84
N THR A 51 -7.84 -2.10 11.60
CA THR A 51 -6.85 -2.08 10.51
C THR A 51 -6.42 -0.64 10.19
N ALA A 52 -7.36 0.31 10.17
CA ALA A 52 -7.06 1.72 9.94
C ALA A 52 -6.13 2.28 11.02
N GLU A 53 -6.38 1.97 12.29
CA GLU A 53 -5.57 2.42 13.43
C GLU A 53 -4.17 1.79 13.41
N VAL A 54 -4.05 0.50 13.10
CA VAL A 54 -2.75 -0.15 12.94
C VAL A 54 -1.97 0.47 11.78
N LEU A 55 -2.61 0.73 10.65
CA LEU A 55 -1.99 1.39 9.50
C LEU A 55 -1.44 2.79 9.83
N ASP A 56 -2.12 3.56 10.68
CA ASP A 56 -1.69 4.92 11.07
C ASP A 56 -0.61 4.93 12.15
N SER A 57 -0.61 3.95 13.06
CA SER A 57 0.18 3.98 14.29
C SER A 57 1.40 3.07 14.30
N THR A 58 1.44 2.04 13.45
CA THR A 58 2.55 1.08 13.43
C THR A 58 3.84 1.64 12.82
N LYS A 59 4.97 1.02 13.17
CA LYS A 59 6.29 1.28 12.56
C LYS A 59 6.73 0.17 11.59
N PHE A 60 5.86 -0.78 11.33
CA PHE A 60 6.14 -1.93 10.47
C PHE A 60 5.31 -1.86 9.20
N PRO A 61 5.77 -2.42 8.09
CA PRO A 61 4.96 -2.55 6.89
C PRO A 61 3.67 -3.35 7.19
N VAL A 62 2.55 -2.88 6.66
CA VAL A 62 1.24 -3.54 6.80
C VAL A 62 0.67 -3.86 5.44
N PHE A 63 0.29 -5.10 5.24
CA PHE A 63 -0.41 -5.57 4.06
C PHE A 63 -1.88 -5.85 4.41
N ALA A 64 -2.75 -4.95 4.00
CA ALA A 64 -4.19 -5.05 4.22
C ALA A 64 -4.84 -5.74 3.01
N VAL A 65 -5.44 -6.91 3.25
CA VAL A 65 -6.00 -7.78 2.21
C VAL A 65 -7.52 -7.79 2.29
N PRO A 66 -8.24 -7.40 1.24
CA PRO A 66 -9.69 -7.53 1.16
C PRO A 66 -10.15 -8.99 1.17
N GLU A 67 -11.35 -9.24 1.73
CA GLU A 67 -11.95 -10.58 1.79
C GLU A 67 -12.21 -11.19 0.39
N SER A 68 -12.48 -10.34 -0.60
CA SER A 68 -12.73 -10.73 -1.99
C SER A 68 -11.50 -11.22 -2.75
N VAL A 69 -10.30 -10.97 -2.23
CA VAL A 69 -9.05 -11.35 -2.90
C VAL A 69 -8.86 -12.86 -2.83
N PRO A 70 -8.73 -13.56 -3.97
CA PRO A 70 -8.53 -15.00 -3.99
C PRO A 70 -7.17 -15.39 -3.38
N PHE A 71 -7.12 -16.57 -2.77
CA PHE A 71 -5.91 -17.10 -2.13
C PHE A 71 -4.70 -17.22 -3.07
N THR A 72 -4.95 -17.45 -4.35
CA THR A 72 -3.90 -17.62 -5.39
C THR A 72 -3.38 -16.29 -5.94
N MET A 73 -3.90 -15.16 -5.49
CA MET A 73 -3.57 -13.85 -6.06
C MET A 73 -2.08 -13.55 -6.07
N ILE A 74 -1.32 -13.99 -5.05
CA ILE A 74 0.10 -13.61 -4.93
C ILE A 74 0.94 -14.16 -6.09
N ASP A 75 0.56 -15.31 -6.64
CA ASP A 75 1.22 -15.92 -7.80
C ASP A 75 0.83 -15.26 -9.12
N GLU A 76 -0.23 -14.44 -9.10
CA GLU A 76 -0.81 -13.75 -10.26
C GLU A 76 -0.56 -12.24 -10.26
N VAL A 77 0.19 -11.72 -9.25
CA VAL A 77 0.54 -10.30 -9.18
C VAL A 77 1.48 -9.92 -10.30
N ASN A 78 1.04 -9.03 -11.17
CA ASN A 78 1.81 -8.55 -12.31
C ASN A 78 2.09 -7.04 -12.23
N ASN A 79 1.18 -6.25 -11.64
CA ASN A 79 1.26 -4.80 -11.64
C ASN A 79 1.07 -4.23 -10.24
N ILE A 80 2.09 -3.57 -9.74
CA ILE A 80 2.06 -2.89 -8.44
C ILE A 80 2.13 -1.39 -8.66
N ALA A 81 1.22 -0.64 -8.04
CA ALA A 81 1.29 0.81 -8.01
C ALA A 81 1.97 1.28 -6.74
N PHE A 82 2.99 2.11 -6.86
CA PHE A 82 3.68 2.76 -5.74
C PHE A 82 3.42 4.26 -5.80
N PHE A 83 2.59 4.77 -4.88
CA PHE A 83 2.31 6.20 -4.78
C PHE A 83 3.48 6.95 -4.16
N THR A 84 4.00 7.93 -4.89
CA THR A 84 5.22 8.66 -4.52
C THR A 84 5.08 10.18 -4.66
N ASN A 85 5.80 10.93 -3.83
CA ASN A 85 6.05 12.37 -4.01
C ASN A 85 7.48 12.64 -4.49
N PHE A 86 8.21 11.57 -4.82
CA PHE A 86 9.61 11.64 -5.21
C PHE A 86 10.48 12.29 -4.12
N ASP A 87 10.25 11.96 -2.85
CA ASP A 87 11.06 12.43 -1.73
C ASP A 87 11.96 11.33 -1.15
N GLN A 88 12.84 11.70 -0.24
CA GLN A 88 13.80 10.77 0.36
C GLN A 88 13.12 9.62 1.11
N GLN A 89 11.96 9.84 1.70
CA GLN A 89 11.24 8.80 2.43
C GLN A 89 10.68 7.74 1.49
N ASP A 90 10.29 8.16 0.29
CA ASP A 90 9.85 7.22 -0.73
C ASP A 90 10.98 6.28 -1.17
N LEU A 91 12.23 6.75 -1.23
CA LEU A 91 13.39 5.87 -1.51
C LEU A 91 13.56 4.80 -0.44
N ILE A 92 13.46 5.16 0.83
CA ILE A 92 13.53 4.19 1.95
C ILE A 92 12.39 3.16 1.87
N ALA A 93 11.19 3.62 1.54
CA ALA A 93 10.05 2.74 1.39
C ALA A 93 10.18 1.82 0.16
N ILE A 94 10.73 2.32 -0.95
CA ILE A 94 11.04 1.51 -2.13
C ILE A 94 12.04 0.41 -1.79
N ASP A 95 13.12 0.73 -1.08
CA ASP A 95 14.11 -0.26 -0.65
C ASP A 95 13.49 -1.32 0.27
N THR A 96 12.59 -0.91 1.17
CA THR A 96 11.85 -1.83 2.03
C THR A 96 10.90 -2.71 1.21
N PHE A 97 10.17 -2.13 0.26
CA PHE A 97 9.30 -2.85 -0.66
C PHE A 97 10.08 -3.88 -1.49
N MET A 98 11.20 -3.48 -2.09
CA MET A 98 12.03 -4.37 -2.88
C MET A 98 12.67 -5.48 -2.05
N ARG A 99 12.98 -5.24 -0.77
CA ARG A 99 13.46 -6.29 0.15
C ARG A 99 12.37 -7.31 0.47
N LEU A 100 11.11 -6.89 0.58
CA LEU A 100 9.98 -7.78 0.89
C LEU A 100 9.53 -8.59 -0.33
N PHE A 101 9.48 -7.96 -1.50
CA PHE A 101 8.82 -8.52 -2.68
C PHE A 101 9.73 -8.67 -3.90
N GLY A 102 10.97 -8.21 -3.83
CA GLY A 102 11.88 -8.18 -4.98
C GLY A 102 12.27 -9.54 -5.57
N SER A 103 11.94 -10.65 -4.92
CA SER A 103 12.10 -12.01 -5.47
C SER A 103 11.01 -12.40 -6.48
N TYR A 104 9.89 -11.69 -6.47
CA TYR A 104 8.78 -11.92 -7.40
C TYR A 104 8.95 -11.11 -8.67
N ASP A 105 8.37 -11.60 -9.76
CA ASP A 105 8.37 -10.90 -11.05
C ASP A 105 7.10 -10.09 -11.21
N PHE A 106 7.23 -8.77 -11.22
CA PHE A 106 6.14 -7.82 -11.38
C PHE A 106 6.65 -6.48 -11.92
N LYS A 107 5.76 -5.72 -12.52
CA LYS A 107 6.00 -4.34 -12.95
C LYS A 107 5.67 -3.38 -11.81
N VAL A 108 6.55 -2.40 -11.56
CA VAL A 108 6.32 -1.32 -10.62
C VAL A 108 5.86 -0.06 -11.37
N ASN A 109 4.67 0.42 -11.04
CA ASN A 109 4.15 1.69 -11.57
C ASN A 109 4.31 2.77 -10.49
N PHE A 110 5.33 3.63 -10.61
CA PHE A 110 5.47 4.79 -9.74
C PHE A 110 4.48 5.87 -10.14
N VAL A 111 3.61 6.24 -9.20
CA VAL A 111 2.48 7.13 -9.44
C VAL A 111 2.62 8.39 -8.60
N HIS A 112 2.69 9.53 -9.26
CA HIS A 112 2.68 10.84 -8.62
C HIS A 112 1.37 11.59 -8.92
N MET A 113 0.74 12.13 -7.86
CA MET A 113 -0.42 12.99 -8.01
C MET A 113 0.02 14.43 -8.19
N ASN A 114 -0.04 14.92 -9.42
CA ASN A 114 0.33 16.27 -9.75
C ASN A 114 -0.85 17.23 -9.51
N THR A 115 -0.84 17.95 -8.40
CA THR A 115 -1.86 18.96 -8.07
C THR A 115 -1.53 20.35 -8.63
N LYS A 116 -0.27 20.59 -8.99
CA LYS A 116 0.22 21.82 -9.62
C LYS A 116 1.39 21.44 -10.52
N ARG A 117 1.44 22.02 -11.74
CA ARG A 117 2.64 21.91 -12.60
C ARG A 117 3.82 22.53 -11.86
N ASP A 118 4.75 21.69 -11.44
CA ASP A 118 5.95 22.07 -10.72
C ASP A 118 7.16 21.43 -11.44
N ALA A 119 8.06 22.27 -11.93
CA ALA A 119 9.29 21.82 -12.59
C ALA A 119 10.15 20.91 -11.67
N TRP A 120 10.03 21.08 -10.35
CA TRP A 120 10.71 20.20 -9.40
C TRP A 120 10.23 18.75 -9.45
N ASN A 121 8.98 18.51 -9.82
CA ASN A 121 8.48 17.14 -9.98
C ASN A 121 9.18 16.41 -11.12
N GLU A 122 9.53 17.09 -12.20
CA GLU A 122 10.29 16.50 -13.31
C GLU A 122 11.73 16.16 -12.89
N ILE A 123 12.38 17.05 -12.13
CA ILE A 123 13.73 16.82 -11.61
C ILE A 123 13.75 15.65 -10.64
N LYS A 124 12.78 15.59 -9.71
CA LYS A 124 12.65 14.50 -8.75
C LYS A 124 12.35 13.17 -9.45
N LEU A 125 11.50 13.19 -10.46
CA LEU A 125 11.19 12.01 -11.29
C LEU A 125 12.44 11.49 -11.99
N ALA A 126 13.27 12.37 -12.57
CA ALA A 126 14.52 11.98 -13.20
C ALA A 126 15.48 11.33 -12.20
N GLY A 127 15.61 11.92 -10.99
CA GLY A 127 16.40 11.35 -9.91
C GLY A 127 15.89 9.99 -9.42
N MET A 128 14.58 9.80 -9.32
CA MET A 128 13.95 8.53 -8.98
C MET A 128 14.25 7.45 -10.04
N LYS A 129 14.16 7.80 -11.31
CA LYS A 129 14.51 6.88 -12.41
C LYS A 129 15.95 6.42 -12.31
N GLU A 130 16.89 7.37 -12.19
CA GLU A 130 18.31 7.06 -12.05
C GLU A 130 18.59 6.18 -10.84
N TYR A 131 17.99 6.50 -9.69
CA TYR A 131 18.12 5.70 -8.49
C TYR A 131 17.65 4.26 -8.71
N PHE A 132 16.45 4.10 -9.27
CA PHE A 132 15.85 2.78 -9.44
C PHE A 132 16.63 1.93 -10.46
N ASP A 133 16.99 2.50 -11.59
CA ASP A 133 17.78 1.82 -12.65
C ASP A 133 19.13 1.34 -12.11
N LYS A 134 19.74 2.14 -11.23
CA LYS A 134 21.04 1.80 -10.64
C LYS A 134 20.96 0.70 -9.58
N HIS A 135 19.92 0.71 -8.73
CA HIS A 135 19.84 -0.19 -7.58
C HIS A 135 19.03 -1.46 -7.88
N TYR A 136 18.13 -1.40 -8.86
CA TYR A 136 17.24 -2.50 -9.24
C TYR A 136 17.24 -2.76 -10.75
N PRO A 137 18.40 -3.04 -11.35
CA PRO A 137 18.53 -3.19 -12.80
C PRO A 137 17.69 -4.37 -13.30
N GLY A 138 17.09 -4.19 -14.48
CA GLY A 138 16.30 -5.23 -15.15
C GLY A 138 14.85 -5.36 -14.68
N ARG A 139 14.39 -4.53 -13.73
CA ARG A 139 12.97 -4.47 -13.32
C ARG A 139 12.13 -3.69 -14.31
N GLU A 140 10.95 -4.21 -14.61
CA GLU A 140 9.98 -3.47 -15.40
C GLU A 140 9.35 -2.35 -14.57
N VAL A 141 9.51 -1.11 -15.03
CA VAL A 141 9.08 0.09 -14.31
C VAL A 141 8.36 1.05 -15.25
N ALA A 142 7.25 1.59 -14.78
CA ALA A 142 6.58 2.73 -15.41
C ALA A 142 6.51 3.91 -14.43
N TYR A 143 6.47 5.11 -14.97
CA TYR A 143 6.38 6.35 -14.20
C TYR A 143 5.20 7.17 -14.70
N MET A 144 4.25 7.44 -13.83
CA MET A 144 3.00 8.08 -14.19
C MET A 144 2.75 9.33 -13.34
N MET A 145 2.33 10.39 -13.99
CA MET A 145 1.81 11.58 -13.32
C MET A 145 0.31 11.66 -13.56
N LEU A 146 -0.47 11.46 -12.51
CA LEU A 146 -1.91 11.62 -12.57
C LEU A 146 -2.26 13.10 -12.35
N ASN A 147 -2.93 13.69 -13.31
CA ASN A 147 -3.42 15.05 -13.27
C ASN A 147 -4.94 15.02 -13.07
N GLY A 148 -5.44 15.88 -12.22
CA GLY A 148 -6.88 16.06 -12.11
C GLY A 148 -7.32 16.69 -10.79
N ASP A 149 -8.40 17.45 -10.87
CA ASP A 149 -9.06 18.02 -9.71
C ASP A 149 -9.82 16.94 -8.91
N ASP A 150 -10.19 15.84 -9.58
CA ASP A 150 -10.83 14.68 -8.97
C ASP A 150 -9.80 13.55 -8.79
N PHE A 151 -9.15 13.58 -7.63
CA PHE A 151 -8.17 12.58 -7.21
C PHE A 151 -8.70 11.16 -7.31
N LEU A 152 -9.96 10.96 -6.93
CA LEU A 152 -10.56 9.65 -6.74
C LEU A 152 -10.82 8.95 -8.06
N ASN A 153 -11.52 9.64 -8.94
CA ASN A 153 -11.79 9.13 -10.27
C ASN A 153 -10.49 8.88 -11.06
N SER A 154 -9.46 9.72 -10.84
CA SER A 154 -8.15 9.52 -11.47
C SER A 154 -7.45 8.25 -10.99
N VAL A 155 -7.49 7.96 -9.68
CA VAL A 155 -6.91 6.75 -9.10
C VAL A 155 -7.71 5.51 -9.51
N GLU A 156 -9.04 5.53 -9.44
CA GLU A 156 -9.88 4.40 -9.87
C GLU A 156 -9.68 4.06 -11.34
N LYS A 157 -9.67 5.08 -12.19
CA LYS A 157 -9.40 4.89 -13.61
C LYS A 157 -8.03 4.26 -13.83
N PHE A 158 -7.02 4.77 -13.15
CA PHE A 158 -5.65 4.25 -13.22
C PHE A 158 -5.58 2.78 -12.79
N ILE A 159 -6.18 2.42 -11.64
CA ILE A 159 -6.19 1.03 -11.14
C ILE A 159 -6.79 0.09 -12.19
N ARG A 160 -7.92 0.48 -12.78
CA ARG A 160 -8.61 -0.34 -13.78
C ARG A 160 -7.85 -0.41 -15.10
N ASP A 161 -7.39 0.72 -15.62
CA ASP A 161 -6.77 0.80 -16.94
C ASP A 161 -5.39 0.11 -16.96
N GLU A 162 -4.62 0.22 -15.88
CA GLU A 162 -3.31 -0.43 -15.73
C GLU A 162 -3.39 -1.80 -15.05
N LYS A 163 -4.58 -2.27 -14.70
CA LYS A 163 -4.83 -3.56 -14.02
C LYS A 163 -3.94 -3.72 -12.79
N ILE A 164 -4.01 -2.76 -11.88
CA ILE A 164 -3.20 -2.75 -10.67
C ILE A 164 -3.69 -3.81 -9.69
N ASP A 165 -2.80 -4.70 -9.30
CA ASP A 165 -3.06 -5.80 -8.38
C ASP A 165 -2.83 -5.42 -6.91
N ILE A 166 -1.85 -4.55 -6.64
CA ILE A 166 -1.52 -4.08 -5.31
C ILE A 166 -1.26 -2.57 -5.34
N LEU A 167 -1.86 -1.85 -4.39
CA LEU A 167 -1.53 -0.46 -4.10
C LEU A 167 -0.45 -0.40 -3.01
N THR A 168 0.58 0.41 -3.22
CA THR A 168 1.62 0.64 -2.21
C THR A 168 1.78 2.13 -1.95
N MET A 169 1.93 2.52 -0.69
CA MET A 169 2.17 3.90 -0.28
C MET A 169 2.91 3.99 1.06
N THR A 170 3.40 5.19 1.38
CA THR A 170 4.00 5.48 2.69
C THR A 170 2.98 6.12 3.65
N THR A 171 3.05 5.79 4.96
CA THR A 171 2.16 6.36 6.00
C THR A 171 2.32 7.87 6.17
N ARG A 172 3.50 8.41 5.93
CA ARG A 172 3.79 9.84 6.11
C ARG A 172 3.06 10.75 5.14
N LYS A 173 2.37 10.18 4.15
CA LYS A 173 1.49 10.91 3.23
C LYS A 173 0.09 11.11 3.82
N ARG A 174 0.01 11.70 5.00
CA ARG A 174 -1.27 12.00 5.68
C ARG A 174 -2.33 12.55 4.74
N ASN A 175 -1.95 13.35 3.75
CA ASN A 175 -2.90 13.92 2.78
C ASN A 175 -3.45 12.88 1.80
N ILE A 176 -2.62 11.95 1.28
CA ILE A 176 -3.08 10.88 0.40
C ILE A 176 -3.79 9.84 1.23
N PHE A 177 -3.18 9.39 2.33
CA PHE A 177 -3.77 8.45 3.26
C PHE A 177 -5.11 8.97 3.82
N ALA A 178 -5.16 10.21 4.35
CA ALA A 178 -6.40 10.82 4.83
C ALA A 178 -7.45 11.02 3.73
N ARG A 179 -7.05 11.24 2.48
CA ARG A 179 -7.98 11.30 1.34
C ARG A 179 -8.50 9.93 0.95
N LEU A 180 -7.68 8.90 1.05
CA LEU A 180 -8.07 7.52 0.78
C LEU A 180 -8.97 6.94 1.88
N PHE A 181 -8.76 7.34 3.14
CA PHE A 181 -9.46 6.80 4.30
C PHE A 181 -10.41 7.80 4.99
N ASN A 182 -10.62 8.99 4.42
CA ASN A 182 -11.62 9.92 4.94
C ASN A 182 -13.03 9.33 4.73
N PRO A 183 -13.81 9.08 5.81
CA PRO A 183 -15.14 8.47 5.71
C PRO A 183 -16.09 9.20 4.77
N SER A 184 -16.02 10.53 4.71
CA SER A 184 -16.87 11.35 3.81
C SER A 184 -16.45 11.23 2.33
N ILE A 185 -15.25 10.79 2.08
CA ILE A 185 -14.70 10.53 0.75
C ILE A 185 -14.76 9.03 0.46
N ALA A 186 -14.54 8.17 1.44
CA ALA A 186 -14.71 6.73 1.33
C ALA A 186 -16.12 6.33 0.90
N HIS A 187 -17.15 7.11 1.24
CA HIS A 187 -18.50 6.94 0.71
C HIS A 187 -18.64 7.19 -0.80
N LYS A 188 -17.71 7.91 -1.39
CA LYS A 188 -17.67 8.14 -2.85
C LYS A 188 -16.61 7.28 -3.54
N MET A 189 -15.69 6.73 -2.76
CA MET A 189 -14.69 5.79 -3.20
C MET A 189 -15.19 4.37 -2.97
N LEU A 190 -15.76 3.83 -3.93
CA LEU A 190 -15.51 2.46 -4.25
C LEU A 190 -14.04 2.37 -4.71
N PHE A 191 -13.07 2.59 -3.82
CA PHE A 191 -11.85 1.83 -3.92
C PHE A 191 -12.37 0.44 -4.16
N HIS A 192 -12.02 -0.13 -5.30
CA HIS A 192 -12.39 -1.48 -5.54
C HIS A 192 -12.06 -2.21 -4.25
N ALA A 193 -13.11 -2.60 -3.53
CA ALA A 193 -12.98 -3.28 -2.24
C ALA A 193 -12.09 -4.54 -2.36
N ASP A 194 -11.53 -4.74 -3.52
CA ASP A 194 -10.85 -5.89 -4.05
C ASP A 194 -9.35 -5.68 -4.28
N THR A 195 -8.79 -4.46 -4.14
CA THR A 195 -7.35 -4.24 -4.34
C THR A 195 -6.62 -4.18 -3.01
N PRO A 196 -5.68 -5.10 -2.73
CA PRO A 196 -4.84 -5.08 -1.54
C PRO A 196 -4.03 -3.79 -1.42
N LEU A 197 -3.78 -3.39 -0.19
CA LEU A 197 -3.02 -2.20 0.14
C LEU A 197 -1.80 -2.54 0.98
N LEU A 198 -0.62 -2.18 0.50
CA LEU A 198 0.62 -2.23 1.26
C LEU A 198 0.99 -0.82 1.73
N VAL A 199 1.10 -0.65 3.03
CA VAL A 199 1.52 0.61 3.64
C VAL A 199 2.87 0.43 4.31
N ILE A 200 3.84 1.27 3.93
CA ILE A 200 5.21 1.25 4.46
C ILE A 200 5.43 2.52 5.28
N PRO A 201 5.83 2.42 6.54
CA PRO A 201 6.04 3.55 7.46
C PRO A 201 7.16 4.49 7.05
#